data_a27695c83615d7687ba9e766f4ca294b
#
_entry.id   a27695c83615d7687ba9e766f4ca294b
#
_cell.length_a   1.000
_cell.length_b   1.000
_cell.length_c   1.000
_cell.angle_alpha   90.00
_cell.angle_beta   90.00
_cell.angle_gamma   90.00
#
_symmetry.space_group_name_H-M   'P 1'
#
loop_
_entity.id
_entity.type
_entity.pdbx_description
1 polymer ?
#
loop_
_entity_poly.entity_id
_entity_poly.type
_entity_poly.pdbx_seq_one_letter_code
_entity_poly.pdbx_strand_id
1 'polypeptide(L)'
;RSSAIKRYADLFGVACGEKNVFLTNNDSAYETALCLIQKGINVEAIIDNRDNVDSKLLYEIEKNNIRVFKGSTVVNTSGYKRINKVFIKQLSKDGQKVIGPKITLSCDCLGISGGWTPAVHLFTQSGGKLKYKEEGDFFIPNTYPSDQLSIGACNGDLFLDEILNNIPLALKDFLKINNTIYQNLEVISLANKSKRNIWLLPSDKILGKTKSFVDFQNDATAKDIKLALREGFRSIEHV
;
A
#
# COMPACT_ATOMS: atom_id res chain seq x y z
N ARG A 1 -6.74 4.48 6.17
CA ARG A 1 -6.01 3.31 5.69
C ARG A 1 -6.82 2.04 5.92
N SER A 2 -6.74 1.03 5.05
CA SER A 2 -7.45 -0.25 5.20
C SER A 2 -7.08 -0.95 6.52
N SER A 3 -5.81 -0.99 6.85
CA SER A 3 -5.31 -1.57 8.11
C SER A 3 -5.88 -0.90 9.37
N ALA A 4 -6.16 0.40 9.33
CA ALA A 4 -6.80 1.09 10.45
C ALA A 4 -8.27 0.64 10.62
N ILE A 5 -9.01 0.51 9.51
CA ILE A 5 -10.40 0.00 9.54
C ILE A 5 -10.45 -1.39 10.15
N LYS A 6 -9.54 -2.30 9.71
CA LYS A 6 -9.40 -3.63 10.29
C LYS A 6 -9.12 -3.56 11.80
N ARG A 7 -8.15 -2.72 12.21
CA ARG A 7 -7.78 -2.58 13.62
C ARG A 7 -8.93 -2.06 14.48
N TYR A 8 -9.73 -1.10 14.01
CA TYR A 8 -10.91 -0.64 14.72
C TYR A 8 -11.94 -1.74 14.91
N ALA A 9 -12.18 -2.54 13.88
CA ALA A 9 -13.08 -3.68 13.99
C ALA A 9 -12.54 -4.79 14.91
N ASP A 10 -11.24 -5.12 14.82
CA ASP A 10 -10.62 -6.21 15.57
C ASP A 10 -10.47 -5.90 17.07
N LEU A 11 -9.95 -4.73 17.40
CA LEU A 11 -9.59 -4.39 18.77
C LEU A 11 -10.69 -3.67 19.54
N PHE A 12 -11.53 -2.92 18.83
CA PHE A 12 -12.48 -2.03 19.48
C PHE A 12 -13.94 -2.36 19.15
N GLY A 13 -14.20 -3.34 18.28
CA GLY A 13 -15.55 -3.69 17.84
C GLY A 13 -16.27 -2.55 17.11
N VAL A 14 -15.53 -1.63 16.49
CA VAL A 14 -16.07 -0.44 15.84
C VAL A 14 -16.09 -0.60 14.33
N ALA A 15 -17.27 -0.47 13.72
CA ALA A 15 -17.43 -0.35 12.27
C ALA A 15 -17.21 1.12 11.85
N CYS A 16 -16.21 1.37 11.00
CA CYS A 16 -15.90 2.72 10.50
C CYS A 16 -16.96 3.27 9.53
N GLY A 17 -17.75 2.41 8.92
CA GLY A 17 -18.86 2.73 8.04
C GLY A 17 -19.75 1.54 7.79
N GLU A 18 -20.93 1.80 7.24
CA GLU A 18 -21.92 0.79 6.84
C GLU A 18 -21.70 0.29 5.41
N LYS A 19 -21.12 1.14 4.55
CA LYS A 19 -20.82 0.86 3.13
C LYS A 19 -19.35 1.08 2.84
N ASN A 20 -18.55 0.09 3.20
CA ASN A 20 -17.10 0.17 3.04
C ASN A 20 -16.69 -0.14 1.59
N VAL A 21 -15.82 0.68 1.05
CA VAL A 21 -15.16 0.47 -0.24
C VAL A 21 -13.65 0.54 -0.04
N PHE A 22 -12.90 -0.31 -0.73
CA PHE A 22 -11.45 -0.33 -0.65
C PHE A 22 -10.82 0.04 -1.99
N LEU A 23 -9.80 0.91 -1.94
CA LEU A 23 -8.88 1.17 -3.05
C LEU A 23 -7.54 0.55 -2.71
N THR A 24 -6.98 -0.26 -3.60
CA THR A 24 -5.74 -1.00 -3.32
C THR A 24 -4.87 -1.21 -4.55
N ASN A 25 -3.60 -1.52 -4.30
CA ASN A 25 -2.64 -2.08 -5.25
C ASN A 25 -1.95 -3.34 -4.71
N ASN A 26 -2.50 -3.95 -3.65
CA ASN A 26 -1.93 -5.11 -2.98
C ASN A 26 -3.01 -5.96 -2.30
N ASP A 27 -2.64 -7.15 -1.81
CA ASP A 27 -3.59 -8.14 -1.30
C ASP A 27 -4.12 -7.83 0.11
N SER A 28 -3.47 -6.97 0.89
CA SER A 28 -3.87 -6.68 2.28
C SER A 28 -5.27 -6.07 2.42
N ALA A 29 -5.78 -5.42 1.38
CA ALA A 29 -7.13 -4.89 1.37
C ALA A 29 -8.18 -6.00 1.22
N TYR A 30 -7.85 -7.05 0.49
CA TYR A 30 -8.69 -8.25 0.35
C TYR A 30 -8.82 -8.98 1.68
N GLU A 31 -7.71 -9.20 2.37
CA GLU A 31 -7.69 -9.76 3.73
C GLU A 31 -8.49 -8.91 4.70
N THR A 32 -8.37 -7.59 4.60
CA THR A 32 -9.16 -6.66 5.41
C THR A 32 -10.65 -6.81 5.11
N ALA A 33 -11.05 -6.87 3.84
CA ALA A 33 -12.43 -7.03 3.44
C ALA A 33 -13.04 -8.34 3.97
N LEU A 34 -12.31 -9.46 3.84
CA LEU A 34 -12.75 -10.76 4.38
C LEU A 34 -12.91 -10.73 5.91
N CYS A 35 -11.96 -10.10 6.61
CA CYS A 35 -12.03 -9.93 8.06
C CYS A 35 -13.27 -9.13 8.49
N LEU A 36 -13.62 -8.06 7.76
CA LEU A 36 -14.81 -7.26 8.04
C LEU A 36 -16.10 -8.04 7.82
N ILE A 37 -16.20 -8.79 6.72
CA ILE A 37 -17.36 -9.63 6.42
C ILE A 37 -17.58 -10.69 7.50
N GLN A 38 -16.51 -11.35 7.98
CA GLN A 38 -16.59 -12.32 9.08
C GLN A 38 -17.16 -11.70 10.38
N LYS A 39 -17.05 -10.37 10.53
CA LYS A 39 -17.60 -9.61 11.66
C LYS A 39 -18.97 -9.00 11.37
N GLY A 40 -19.60 -9.32 10.25
CA GLY A 40 -20.89 -8.77 9.85
C GLY A 40 -20.83 -7.33 9.36
N ILE A 41 -19.63 -6.79 9.06
CA ILE A 41 -19.45 -5.44 8.53
C ILE A 41 -19.47 -5.50 7.01
N ASN A 42 -20.38 -4.76 6.37
CA ASN A 42 -20.55 -4.80 4.92
C ASN A 42 -19.39 -4.18 4.15
N VAL A 43 -19.00 -4.83 3.05
CA VAL A 43 -18.02 -4.33 2.07
C VAL A 43 -18.67 -4.34 0.68
N GLU A 44 -18.87 -3.17 0.11
CA GLU A 44 -19.54 -2.97 -1.18
C GLU A 44 -18.67 -3.34 -2.37
N ALA A 45 -17.39 -2.97 -2.33
CA ALA A 45 -16.47 -3.22 -3.43
C ALA A 45 -15.00 -3.09 -3.04
N ILE A 46 -14.16 -3.74 -3.84
CA ILE A 46 -12.71 -3.53 -3.89
C ILE A 46 -12.37 -2.98 -5.27
N ILE A 47 -11.61 -1.90 -5.30
CA ILE A 47 -11.09 -1.23 -6.49
C ILE A 47 -9.60 -1.50 -6.49
N ASP A 48 -9.11 -2.30 -7.42
CA ASP A 48 -7.71 -2.68 -7.50
C ASP A 48 -7.06 -2.03 -8.72
N ASN A 49 -5.95 -1.34 -8.49
CA ASN A 49 -5.18 -0.73 -9.58
C ASN A 49 -4.48 -1.78 -10.46
N ARG A 50 -4.33 -3.01 -9.97
CA ARG A 50 -3.73 -4.14 -10.69
C ARG A 50 -4.76 -4.80 -11.60
N ASP A 51 -4.29 -5.32 -12.73
CA ASP A 51 -5.10 -6.16 -13.63
C ASP A 51 -5.10 -7.63 -13.17
N ASN A 52 -3.98 -8.09 -12.60
CA ASN A 52 -3.78 -9.45 -12.11
C ASN A 52 -3.84 -9.50 -10.58
N VAL A 53 -4.82 -10.23 -10.07
CA VAL A 53 -5.02 -10.50 -8.64
C VAL A 53 -5.02 -12.01 -8.43
N ASP A 54 -4.58 -12.48 -7.27
CA ASP A 54 -4.59 -13.90 -6.95
C ASP A 54 -5.98 -14.51 -7.08
N SER A 55 -6.07 -15.65 -7.77
CA SER A 55 -7.35 -16.30 -8.08
C SER A 55 -8.06 -16.84 -6.85
N LYS A 56 -7.33 -17.26 -5.80
CA LYS A 56 -7.91 -17.74 -4.55
C LYS A 56 -8.56 -16.60 -3.76
N LEU A 57 -7.87 -15.46 -3.67
CA LEU A 57 -8.41 -14.26 -3.02
C LEU A 57 -9.65 -13.75 -3.76
N LEU A 58 -9.62 -13.71 -5.09
CA LEU A 58 -10.77 -13.33 -5.90
C LEU A 58 -11.97 -14.24 -5.63
N TYR A 59 -11.77 -15.54 -5.64
CA TYR A 59 -12.84 -16.51 -5.39
C TYR A 59 -13.50 -16.29 -4.02
N GLU A 60 -12.71 -16.11 -2.95
CA GLU A 60 -13.25 -15.85 -1.62
C GLU A 60 -14.03 -14.53 -1.53
N ILE A 61 -13.57 -13.50 -2.21
CA ILE A 61 -14.24 -12.20 -2.27
C ILE A 61 -15.56 -12.29 -3.05
N GLU A 62 -15.56 -12.92 -4.22
CA GLU A 62 -16.74 -13.09 -5.07
C GLU A 62 -17.80 -13.97 -4.40
N LYS A 63 -17.39 -15.02 -3.70
CA LYS A 63 -18.27 -15.87 -2.90
C LYS A 63 -19.04 -15.10 -1.81
N ASN A 64 -18.43 -14.02 -1.30
CA ASN A 64 -19.06 -13.11 -0.33
C ASN A 64 -19.82 -11.95 -1.01
N ASN A 65 -20.10 -12.02 -2.32
CA ASN A 65 -20.83 -11.02 -3.11
C ASN A 65 -20.17 -9.61 -3.12
N ILE A 66 -18.85 -9.54 -2.90
CA ILE A 66 -18.10 -8.29 -2.97
C ILE A 66 -17.69 -8.05 -4.42
N ARG A 67 -18.02 -6.88 -4.97
CA ARG A 67 -17.63 -6.51 -6.33
C ARG A 67 -16.17 -6.14 -6.41
N VAL A 68 -15.45 -6.64 -7.42
CA VAL A 68 -14.05 -6.30 -7.66
C VAL A 68 -13.90 -5.57 -8.99
N PHE A 69 -13.31 -4.37 -8.95
CA PHE A 69 -12.99 -3.55 -10.12
C PHE A 69 -11.48 -3.58 -10.34
N LYS A 70 -11.01 -4.53 -11.16
CA LYS A 70 -9.58 -4.67 -11.52
C LYS A 70 -9.17 -3.60 -12.52
N GLY A 71 -7.88 -3.23 -12.55
CA GLY A 71 -7.34 -2.21 -13.44
C GLY A 71 -8.04 -0.85 -13.29
N SER A 72 -8.54 -0.54 -12.11
CA SER A 72 -9.42 0.62 -11.88
C SER A 72 -8.92 1.48 -10.72
N THR A 73 -9.37 2.72 -10.68
CA THR A 73 -9.03 3.64 -9.60
C THR A 73 -10.19 4.54 -9.20
N VAL A 74 -10.11 5.11 -8.02
CA VAL A 74 -11.02 6.16 -7.56
C VAL A 74 -10.54 7.50 -8.11
N VAL A 75 -11.39 8.16 -8.90
CA VAL A 75 -11.07 9.46 -9.52
C VAL A 75 -11.64 10.65 -8.76
N ASN A 76 -12.64 10.43 -7.93
CA ASN A 76 -13.25 11.46 -7.10
C ASN A 76 -14.11 10.85 -6.00
N THR A 77 -14.44 11.65 -5.00
CA THR A 77 -15.43 11.34 -3.95
C THR A 77 -16.45 12.45 -3.86
N SER A 78 -17.61 12.17 -3.24
CA SER A 78 -18.64 13.16 -2.94
C SER A 78 -19.09 12.98 -1.48
N GLY A 79 -19.54 14.05 -0.88
CA GLY A 79 -20.03 14.11 0.50
C GLY A 79 -19.77 15.50 1.10
N TYR A 80 -20.30 15.75 2.29
CA TYR A 80 -20.10 17.00 3.04
C TYR A 80 -19.30 16.73 4.32
N LYS A 81 -19.95 16.29 5.40
CA LYS A 81 -19.28 15.91 6.67
C LYS A 81 -18.67 14.51 6.60
N ARG A 82 -19.24 13.65 5.76
CA ARG A 82 -18.82 12.28 5.49
C ARG A 82 -18.92 12.03 4.00
N ILE A 83 -18.08 11.16 3.45
CA ILE A 83 -18.26 10.71 2.07
C ILE A 83 -19.58 9.94 1.95
N ASN A 84 -20.23 10.04 0.80
CA ASN A 84 -21.45 9.30 0.48
C ASN A 84 -21.37 8.56 -0.86
N LYS A 85 -20.39 8.92 -1.70
CA LYS A 85 -20.15 8.28 -3.01
C LYS A 85 -18.67 8.28 -3.36
N VAL A 86 -18.25 7.27 -4.08
CA VAL A 86 -16.98 7.21 -4.80
C VAL A 86 -17.23 7.09 -6.29
N PHE A 87 -16.36 7.69 -7.08
CA PHE A 87 -16.38 7.64 -8.54
C PHE A 87 -15.16 6.89 -9.03
N ILE A 88 -15.40 5.87 -9.85
CA ILE A 88 -14.40 4.92 -10.33
C ILE A 88 -14.27 5.05 -11.84
N LYS A 89 -13.05 4.92 -12.35
CA LYS A 89 -12.75 4.74 -13.76
C LYS A 89 -11.67 3.68 -13.93
N GLN A 90 -11.64 3.09 -15.11
CA GLN A 90 -10.60 2.16 -15.50
C GLN A 90 -9.28 2.93 -15.76
N LEU A 91 -8.17 2.32 -15.42
CA LEU A 91 -6.83 2.79 -15.74
C LEU A 91 -6.44 2.35 -17.15
N SER A 92 -5.71 3.20 -17.86
CA SER A 92 -4.99 2.79 -19.06
C SER A 92 -3.92 1.73 -18.72
N LYS A 93 -3.48 0.95 -19.71
CA LYS A 93 -2.49 -0.12 -19.51
C LYS A 93 -1.19 0.40 -18.88
N ASP A 94 -0.77 1.61 -19.22
CA ASP A 94 0.41 2.29 -18.65
C ASP A 94 0.15 2.92 -17.27
N GLY A 95 -1.10 2.97 -16.81
CA GLY A 95 -1.49 3.59 -15.54
C GLY A 95 -1.46 5.12 -15.51
N GLN A 96 -1.17 5.77 -16.64
CA GLN A 96 -0.98 7.22 -16.70
C GLN A 96 -2.27 8.01 -16.89
N LYS A 97 -3.34 7.35 -17.34
CA LYS A 97 -4.63 7.98 -17.65
C LYS A 97 -5.79 7.13 -17.14
N VAL A 98 -6.94 7.77 -16.96
CA VAL A 98 -8.20 7.08 -16.73
C VAL A 98 -8.99 7.06 -18.03
N ILE A 99 -9.64 5.91 -18.28
CA ILE A 99 -10.39 5.64 -19.52
C ILE A 99 -11.80 5.12 -19.19
N GLY A 100 -12.64 5.06 -20.19
CA GLY A 100 -14.00 4.50 -20.09
C GLY A 100 -14.98 5.34 -19.28
N PRO A 101 -16.18 4.80 -19.06
CA PRO A 101 -17.25 5.48 -18.35
C PRO A 101 -16.96 5.59 -16.85
N LYS A 102 -17.53 6.61 -16.23
CA LYS A 102 -17.46 6.81 -14.78
C LYS A 102 -18.53 5.95 -14.09
N ILE A 103 -18.09 5.06 -13.20
CA ILE A 103 -18.95 4.25 -12.34
C ILE A 103 -19.10 4.95 -11.00
N THR A 104 -20.32 4.98 -10.45
CA THR A 104 -20.61 5.58 -9.15
C THR A 104 -21.04 4.51 -8.17
N LEU A 105 -20.40 4.47 -6.99
CA LEU A 105 -20.80 3.61 -5.89
C LEU A 105 -21.18 4.43 -4.67
N SER A 106 -22.22 3.98 -3.95
CA SER A 106 -22.52 4.48 -2.61
C SER A 106 -21.43 4.01 -1.66
N CYS A 107 -20.92 4.91 -0.81
CA CYS A 107 -19.81 4.61 0.10
C CYS A 107 -19.77 5.66 1.20
N ASP A 108 -19.75 5.24 2.46
CA ASP A 108 -19.56 6.11 3.61
C ASP A 108 -18.21 5.94 4.30
N CYS A 109 -17.44 4.90 3.90
CA CYS A 109 -16.08 4.67 4.35
C CYS A 109 -15.21 4.18 3.18
N LEU A 110 -14.21 4.96 2.80
CA LEU A 110 -13.20 4.58 1.79
C LEU A 110 -11.88 4.21 2.48
N GLY A 111 -11.56 2.91 2.47
CA GLY A 111 -10.27 2.38 2.90
C GLY A 111 -9.25 2.43 1.77
N ILE A 112 -8.03 2.87 2.06
CA ILE A 112 -6.94 2.91 1.06
C ILE A 112 -5.79 2.04 1.53
N SER A 113 -5.30 1.16 0.64
CA SER A 113 -4.09 0.36 0.80
C SER A 113 -3.19 0.60 -0.41
N GLY A 114 -2.32 1.60 -0.32
CA GLY A 114 -1.47 2.06 -1.44
C GLY A 114 -0.10 1.39 -1.49
N GLY A 115 0.16 0.37 -0.67
CA GLY A 115 1.43 -0.35 -0.60
C GLY A 115 2.10 -0.25 0.77
N TRP A 116 3.27 -0.86 0.84
CA TRP A 116 4.08 -0.96 2.05
C TRP A 116 5.45 -0.34 1.80
N THR A 117 6.01 0.28 2.83
CA THR A 117 7.37 0.81 2.81
C THR A 117 8.12 0.34 4.07
N PRO A 118 9.42 0.03 3.97
CA PRO A 118 10.24 -0.31 5.13
C PRO A 118 10.26 0.80 6.18
N ALA A 119 10.19 0.43 7.46
CA ALA A 119 10.30 1.36 8.58
C ALA A 119 11.78 1.60 8.91
N VAL A 120 12.43 2.49 8.18
CA VAL A 120 13.88 2.72 8.27
C VAL A 120 14.27 3.82 9.27
N HIS A 121 13.33 4.35 10.04
CA HIS A 121 13.56 5.52 10.91
C HIS A 121 14.64 5.29 11.97
N LEU A 122 14.60 4.16 12.66
CA LEU A 122 15.63 3.85 13.70
C LEU A 122 17.01 3.67 13.06
N PHE A 123 17.06 3.07 11.88
CA PHE A 123 18.30 2.90 11.15
C PHE A 123 18.92 4.24 10.74
N THR A 124 18.12 5.17 10.22
CA THR A 124 18.60 6.50 9.82
C THR A 124 19.00 7.34 11.01
N GLN A 125 18.30 7.23 12.14
CA GLN A 125 18.66 7.93 13.39
C GLN A 125 19.98 7.43 13.98
N SER A 126 20.36 6.17 13.75
CA SER A 126 21.68 5.66 14.14
C SER A 126 22.81 6.14 13.22
N GLY A 127 22.53 6.95 12.20
CA GLY A 127 23.50 7.45 11.23
C GLY A 127 23.65 6.56 9.99
N GLY A 128 22.81 5.55 9.83
CA GLY A 128 22.81 4.67 8.67
C GLY A 128 22.36 5.38 7.38
N LYS A 129 22.93 5.00 6.25
CA LYS A 129 22.59 5.54 4.93
C LYS A 129 21.69 4.58 4.17
N LEU A 130 20.68 5.12 3.53
CA LEU A 130 19.72 4.38 2.72
C LEU A 130 20.17 4.27 1.27
N LYS A 131 19.66 3.25 0.57
CA LYS A 131 19.62 3.18 -0.89
C LYS A 131 18.20 2.95 -1.37
N TYR A 132 17.89 3.45 -2.56
CA TYR A 132 16.63 3.19 -3.23
C TYR A 132 16.66 1.81 -3.88
N LYS A 133 15.59 1.03 -3.68
CA LYS A 133 15.37 -0.29 -4.30
C LYS A 133 14.26 -0.16 -5.35
N GLU A 134 14.63 -0.15 -6.63
CA GLU A 134 13.70 0.06 -7.75
C GLU A 134 12.59 -1.00 -7.83
N GLU A 135 12.92 -2.27 -7.59
CA GLU A 135 11.95 -3.37 -7.61
C GLU A 135 10.81 -3.20 -6.60
N GLY A 136 11.08 -2.51 -5.49
CA GLY A 136 10.13 -2.27 -4.41
C GLY A 136 9.56 -0.87 -4.40
N ASP A 137 10.17 0.08 -5.12
CA ASP A 137 9.88 1.52 -5.07
C ASP A 137 9.97 2.09 -3.66
N PHE A 138 10.98 1.69 -2.88
CA PHE A 138 11.19 2.16 -1.53
C PHE A 138 12.67 2.20 -1.14
N PHE A 139 12.96 2.88 -0.03
CA PHE A 139 14.31 2.94 0.55
C PHE A 139 14.55 1.79 1.52
N ILE A 140 15.77 1.23 1.49
CA ILE A 140 16.25 0.19 2.39
C ILE A 140 17.58 0.57 3.02
N PRO A 141 17.98 -0.03 4.16
CA PRO A 141 19.31 0.09 4.73
C PRO A 141 20.41 -0.27 3.74
N ASN A 142 21.50 0.50 3.72
CA ASN A 142 22.64 0.25 2.86
C ASN A 142 23.98 0.28 3.61
N THR A 143 24.34 1.43 4.19
CA THR A 143 25.60 1.57 4.92
C THR A 143 25.33 1.65 6.40
N TYR A 144 25.88 0.72 7.17
CA TYR A 144 25.71 0.63 8.60
C TYR A 144 26.82 1.40 9.32
N PRO A 145 26.52 2.25 10.30
CA PRO A 145 27.51 3.06 11.01
C PRO A 145 28.25 2.30 12.10
N SER A 146 27.73 1.16 12.58
CA SER A 146 28.27 0.35 13.64
C SER A 146 27.80 -1.10 13.52
N ASP A 147 28.10 -1.92 14.52
CA ASP A 147 27.69 -3.33 14.59
C ASP A 147 26.19 -3.46 14.81
N GLN A 148 25.43 -3.25 13.74
CA GLN A 148 23.97 -3.39 13.71
C GLN A 148 23.53 -4.10 12.43
N LEU A 149 22.35 -4.72 12.49
CA LEU A 149 21.74 -5.44 11.39
C LEU A 149 20.26 -5.09 11.31
N SER A 150 19.76 -4.82 10.12
CA SER A 150 18.35 -4.66 9.84
C SER A 150 17.83 -5.92 9.16
N ILE A 151 16.76 -6.52 9.69
CA ILE A 151 16.20 -7.78 9.19
C ILE A 151 14.68 -7.63 9.02
N GLY A 152 14.11 -8.35 8.05
CA GLY A 152 12.68 -8.39 7.82
C GLY A 152 12.14 -7.14 7.16
N ALA A 153 10.93 -6.71 7.50
CA ALA A 153 10.23 -5.64 6.81
C ALA A 153 11.00 -4.29 6.80
N CYS A 154 11.78 -3.99 7.82
CA CYS A 154 12.62 -2.78 7.84
C CYS A 154 13.80 -2.86 6.85
N ASN A 155 14.18 -4.07 6.39
CA ASN A 155 15.18 -4.29 5.35
C ASN A 155 14.57 -4.50 3.95
N GLY A 156 13.24 -4.39 3.84
CA GLY A 156 12.52 -4.54 2.57
C GLY A 156 12.01 -5.95 2.26
N ASP A 157 12.16 -6.90 3.19
CA ASP A 157 11.54 -8.22 3.09
C ASP A 157 10.10 -8.10 3.61
N LEU A 158 9.13 -7.97 2.71
CA LEU A 158 7.75 -7.67 3.08
C LEU A 158 6.86 -8.91 3.25
N PHE A 159 7.34 -10.07 2.82
CA PHE A 159 6.62 -11.34 2.88
C PHE A 159 7.23 -12.25 3.92
N LEU A 160 6.38 -12.97 4.66
CA LEU A 160 6.80 -13.81 5.78
C LEU A 160 7.77 -14.92 5.35
N ASP A 161 7.55 -15.51 4.18
CA ASP A 161 8.44 -16.52 3.58
C ASP A 161 9.85 -15.95 3.33
N GLU A 162 9.94 -14.74 2.78
CA GLU A 162 11.22 -14.05 2.56
C GLU A 162 11.92 -13.76 3.89
N ILE A 163 11.17 -13.23 4.87
CA ILE A 163 11.71 -12.91 6.19
C ILE A 163 12.29 -14.16 6.85
N LEU A 164 11.53 -15.25 6.92
CA LEU A 164 11.95 -16.47 7.60
C LEU A 164 13.13 -17.14 6.91
N ASN A 165 13.24 -17.07 5.59
CA ASN A 165 14.38 -17.61 4.85
C ASN A 165 15.63 -16.74 4.97
N ASN A 166 15.50 -15.41 5.04
CA ASN A 166 16.64 -14.50 5.07
C ASN A 166 17.24 -14.29 6.47
N ILE A 167 16.46 -14.41 7.54
CA ILE A 167 16.92 -14.22 8.92
C ILE A 167 18.11 -15.11 9.28
N PRO A 168 18.07 -16.44 9.06
CA PRO A 168 19.18 -17.32 9.44
C PRO A 168 20.48 -16.96 8.71
N LEU A 169 20.38 -16.64 7.42
CA LEU A 169 21.55 -16.28 6.60
C LEU A 169 22.17 -14.97 7.08
N ALA A 170 21.34 -13.95 7.30
CA ALA A 170 21.79 -12.65 7.77
C ALA A 170 22.42 -12.72 9.17
N LEU A 171 21.84 -13.50 10.08
CA LEU A 171 22.40 -13.71 11.43
C LEU A 171 23.73 -14.49 11.42
N LYS A 172 23.85 -15.51 10.56
CA LYS A 172 25.07 -16.27 10.40
C LYS A 172 26.24 -15.36 10.00
N ASP A 173 26.02 -14.54 8.98
CA ASP A 173 27.03 -13.62 8.48
C ASP A 173 27.40 -12.54 9.52
N PHE A 174 26.40 -11.99 10.18
CA PHE A 174 26.59 -10.94 11.19
C PHE A 174 27.32 -11.45 12.43
N LEU A 175 26.95 -12.61 12.94
CA LEU A 175 27.54 -13.21 14.16
C LEU A 175 28.81 -14.03 13.87
N LYS A 176 29.17 -14.22 12.59
CA LYS A 176 30.32 -15.04 12.14
C LYS A 176 30.29 -16.48 12.69
N ILE A 177 29.09 -17.06 12.79
CA ILE A 177 28.88 -18.41 13.32
C ILE A 177 29.01 -19.43 12.20
N ASN A 178 29.96 -20.36 12.32
CA ASN A 178 30.23 -21.36 11.28
C ASN A 178 29.37 -22.62 11.37
N ASN A 179 28.83 -22.96 12.54
CA ASN A 179 28.06 -24.19 12.78
C ASN A 179 26.68 -23.85 13.34
N THR A 180 25.72 -23.58 12.48
CA THR A 180 24.32 -23.40 12.90
C THR A 180 23.48 -24.45 12.17
N ILE A 181 22.80 -25.29 12.93
CA ILE A 181 21.75 -26.18 12.40
C ILE A 181 20.52 -25.31 12.20
N TYR A 182 20.21 -24.98 10.95
CA TYR A 182 18.95 -24.31 10.63
C TYR A 182 17.90 -25.40 10.35
N GLN A 183 16.79 -25.34 11.05
CA GLN A 183 15.60 -26.03 10.58
C GLN A 183 15.07 -25.21 9.40
N ASN A 184 15.13 -25.77 8.20
CA ASN A 184 14.42 -25.21 7.06
C ASN A 184 12.92 -25.26 7.35
N LEU A 185 12.36 -24.09 7.69
CA LEU A 185 10.93 -23.95 7.77
C LEU A 185 10.38 -23.91 6.34
N GLU A 186 9.64 -24.93 5.95
CA GLU A 186 8.88 -24.86 4.70
C GLU A 186 7.75 -23.86 4.86
N VAL A 187 7.99 -22.62 4.45
CA VAL A 187 6.97 -21.58 4.45
C VAL A 187 6.37 -21.49 3.06
N ILE A 188 5.11 -21.84 2.96
CA ILE A 188 4.36 -21.71 1.71
C ILE A 188 4.06 -20.23 1.51
N SER A 189 4.66 -19.60 0.49
CA SER A 189 4.29 -18.25 0.10
C SER A 189 2.89 -18.25 -0.49
N LEU A 190 1.97 -17.60 0.19
CA LEU A 190 0.59 -17.41 -0.26
C LEU A 190 0.40 -16.03 -0.92
N ALA A 191 1.41 -15.18 -0.87
CA ALA A 191 1.29 -13.80 -1.32
C ALA A 191 1.59 -13.65 -2.82
N ASN A 192 0.67 -13.02 -3.53
CA ASN A 192 0.92 -12.56 -4.90
C ASN A 192 1.84 -11.34 -4.85
N LYS A 193 3.07 -11.49 -5.34
CA LYS A 193 4.08 -10.42 -5.40
C LYS A 193 3.82 -9.40 -6.50
N SER A 194 2.72 -9.55 -7.27
CA SER A 194 2.34 -8.60 -8.29
C SER A 194 2.05 -7.23 -7.68
N LYS A 195 2.78 -6.23 -8.14
CA LYS A 195 2.62 -4.83 -7.75
C LYS A 195 2.31 -3.98 -8.98
N ARG A 196 1.55 -2.94 -8.78
CA ARG A 196 1.41 -1.84 -9.73
C ARG A 196 1.53 -0.53 -8.96
N ASN A 197 2.72 0.03 -8.95
CA ASN A 197 2.97 1.27 -8.24
C ASN A 197 2.59 2.45 -9.13
N ILE A 198 1.58 3.19 -8.71
CA ILE A 198 1.16 4.45 -9.34
C ILE A 198 1.29 5.53 -8.27
N TRP A 199 2.36 6.31 -8.34
CA TRP A 199 2.69 7.33 -7.34
C TRP A 199 1.67 8.46 -7.28
N LEU A 200 1.11 8.84 -8.41
CA LEU A 200 0.06 9.83 -8.52
C LEU A 200 -1.07 9.26 -9.35
N LEU A 201 -2.18 8.90 -8.70
CA LEU A 201 -3.34 8.38 -9.38
C LEU A 201 -3.88 9.41 -10.39
N PRO A 202 -4.11 9.01 -11.65
CA PRO A 202 -4.65 9.90 -12.65
C PRO A 202 -6.10 10.27 -12.33
N SER A 203 -6.49 11.48 -12.70
CA SER A 203 -7.84 12.01 -12.50
C SER A 203 -8.30 12.76 -13.77
N ASP A 204 -9.61 12.84 -13.97
CA ASP A 204 -10.21 13.69 -15.00
C ASP A 204 -10.00 15.19 -14.71
N LYS A 205 -9.63 15.54 -13.49
CA LYS A 205 -9.42 16.91 -13.07
C LYS A 205 -7.96 17.31 -13.23
N ILE A 206 -7.73 18.58 -13.59
CA ILE A 206 -6.40 19.18 -13.61
C ILE A 206 -5.80 19.10 -12.20
N LEU A 207 -4.52 18.78 -12.09
CA LEU A 207 -3.81 18.58 -10.81
C LEU A 207 -4.00 19.73 -9.81
N GLY A 208 -4.17 20.96 -10.26
CA GLY A 208 -4.43 22.11 -9.40
C GLY A 208 -5.83 22.17 -8.77
N LYS A 209 -6.78 21.36 -9.25
CA LYS A 209 -8.16 21.27 -8.74
C LYS A 209 -8.40 20.08 -7.81
N THR A 210 -7.37 19.26 -7.60
CA THR A 210 -7.39 18.12 -6.68
C THR A 210 -6.29 18.30 -5.65
N LYS A 211 -6.60 18.08 -4.37
CA LYS A 211 -5.59 18.06 -3.31
C LYS A 211 -4.98 16.66 -3.23
N SER A 212 -3.81 16.47 -3.83
CA SER A 212 -3.04 15.23 -3.75
C SER A 212 -1.90 15.44 -2.77
N PHE A 213 -2.19 15.28 -1.47
CA PHE A 213 -1.19 15.50 -0.42
C PHE A 213 -0.07 14.47 -0.49
N VAL A 214 1.15 14.94 -0.42
CA VAL A 214 2.37 14.16 -0.26
C VAL A 214 2.78 14.18 1.22
N ASP A 215 2.71 15.33 1.85
CA ASP A 215 2.92 15.51 3.28
C ASP A 215 1.73 16.26 3.89
N PHE A 216 1.06 15.58 4.84
CA PHE A 216 -0.09 16.16 5.56
C PHE A 216 0.35 17.11 6.68
N GLN A 217 1.57 16.97 7.18
CA GLN A 217 2.06 17.81 8.27
C GLN A 217 2.34 19.24 7.79
N ASN A 218 2.91 19.37 6.61
CA ASN A 218 3.27 20.65 6.01
C ASN A 218 2.31 21.09 4.89
N ASP A 219 1.19 20.37 4.72
CA ASP A 219 0.22 20.62 3.64
C ASP A 219 0.80 20.59 2.22
N ALA A 220 1.97 19.92 2.04
CA ALA A 220 2.62 19.82 0.74
C ALA A 220 1.86 18.89 -0.20
N THR A 221 1.57 19.37 -1.41
CA THR A 221 0.83 18.62 -2.42
C THR A 221 1.71 18.26 -3.62
N ALA A 222 1.26 17.31 -4.44
CA ALA A 222 1.93 16.98 -5.70
C ALA A 222 2.01 18.16 -6.67
N LYS A 223 1.12 19.16 -6.54
CA LYS A 223 1.17 20.41 -7.31
C LYS A 223 2.38 21.25 -6.89
N ASP A 224 2.64 21.34 -5.59
CA ASP A 224 3.75 22.15 -5.05
C ASP A 224 5.09 21.54 -5.46
N ILE A 225 5.22 20.22 -5.40
CA ILE A 225 6.41 19.51 -5.92
C ILE A 225 6.62 19.78 -7.41
N LYS A 226 5.56 19.69 -8.22
CA LYS A 226 5.66 19.99 -9.66
C LYS A 226 6.02 21.46 -9.93
N LEU A 227 5.53 22.37 -9.10
CA LEU A 227 5.89 23.78 -9.18
C LEU A 227 7.37 23.99 -8.88
N ALA A 228 7.87 23.45 -7.77
CA ALA A 228 9.27 23.53 -7.38
C ALA A 228 10.21 22.95 -8.45
N LEU A 229 9.88 21.80 -9.02
CA LEU A 229 10.65 21.21 -10.14
C LEU A 229 10.68 22.10 -11.36
N ARG A 230 9.57 22.77 -11.71
CA ARG A 230 9.49 23.74 -12.82
C ARG A 230 10.35 24.98 -12.57
N GLU A 231 10.46 25.40 -11.30
CA GLU A 231 11.29 26.51 -10.86
C GLU A 231 12.78 26.15 -10.72
N GLY A 232 13.14 24.89 -10.96
CA GLY A 232 14.51 24.41 -11.02
C GLY A 232 15.05 23.82 -9.72
N PHE A 233 14.24 23.70 -8.67
CA PHE A 233 14.64 23.02 -7.44
C PHE A 233 14.79 21.52 -7.68
N ARG A 234 15.89 20.94 -7.21
CA ARG A 234 16.22 19.52 -7.39
C ARG A 234 16.48 18.78 -6.08
N SER A 235 16.74 19.52 -4.99
CA SER A 235 16.91 18.93 -3.65
C SER A 235 15.58 18.89 -2.93
N ILE A 236 15.29 17.79 -2.26
CA ILE A 236 14.07 17.64 -1.45
C ILE A 236 14.02 18.65 -0.29
N GLU A 237 15.18 19.12 0.17
CA GLU A 237 15.29 20.13 1.22
C GLU A 237 14.80 21.51 0.78
N HIS A 238 14.71 21.75 -0.53
CA HIS A 238 14.25 23.01 -1.13
C HIS A 238 12.86 22.89 -1.77
N VAL A 239 12.26 21.73 -1.77
CA VAL A 239 10.93 21.45 -2.31
C VAL A 239 9.89 21.49 -1.21
#